data_1a4b033e69ccaa68dd444d59ec8fe8a8
#
_entry.id   1a4b033e69ccaa68dd444d59ec8fe8a8
#
_cell.length_a   1.000
_cell.length_b   1.000
_cell.length_c   1.000
_cell.angle_alpha   90.00
_cell.angle_beta   90.00
_cell.angle_gamma   90.00
#
_symmetry.space_group_name_H-M   'P 1'
#
loop_
_entity.id
_entity.type
_entity.pdbx_description
1 polymer ?
#
loop_
_entity_poly.entity_id
_entity_poly.type
_entity_poly.pdbx_seq_one_letter_code
_entity_poly.pdbx_strand_id
1 'polypeptide(L)'
;MLSAWMRLKYPHIVAGALASSAPVRQFNVQCDLFNQVLTSVYRVSLDKPICSDNIKKLWPVLKNFTSNDAGRKFLNDEYKFCTAFNKTEDFDTFYDYLVDVFGNLAMANYPYEANFLAPLPSYPVREFCGQINREFTKH
;
A
#
# COMPACT_ATOMS: atom_id res chain seq x y z
N MET A 1 -4.18 -16.98 13.97
CA MET A 1 -5.54 -16.65 14.39
C MET A 1 -6.17 -17.76 15.22
N LEU A 2 -6.37 -18.97 14.68
CA LEU A 2 -6.95 -20.09 15.43
C LEU A 2 -6.21 -20.42 16.72
N SER A 3 -4.88 -20.42 16.75
CA SER A 3 -4.08 -20.66 17.95
C SER A 3 -4.42 -19.70 19.08
N ALA A 4 -4.56 -18.41 18.79
CA ALA A 4 -4.97 -17.40 19.78
C ALA A 4 -6.38 -17.67 20.30
N TRP A 5 -7.33 -17.97 19.40
CA TRP A 5 -8.70 -18.26 19.79
C TRP A 5 -8.82 -19.58 20.58
N MET A 6 -8.03 -20.59 20.23
CA MET A 6 -7.96 -21.82 21.01
C MET A 6 -7.52 -21.55 22.45
N ARG A 7 -6.46 -20.74 22.63
CA ARG A 7 -5.99 -20.36 23.96
C ARG A 7 -7.05 -19.56 24.74
N LEU A 8 -7.74 -18.63 24.08
CA LEU A 8 -8.78 -17.84 24.72
C LEU A 8 -10.00 -18.69 25.13
N LYS A 9 -10.42 -19.62 24.26
CA LYS A 9 -11.62 -20.43 24.50
C LYS A 9 -11.37 -21.64 25.40
N TYR A 10 -10.18 -22.23 25.36
CA TYR A 10 -9.83 -23.46 26.07
C TYR A 10 -8.58 -23.28 26.95
N PRO A 11 -8.58 -22.31 27.89
CA PRO A 11 -7.39 -22.02 28.70
C PRO A 11 -6.98 -23.18 29.63
N HIS A 12 -7.88 -24.11 29.91
CA HIS A 12 -7.64 -25.29 30.78
C HIS A 12 -6.88 -26.43 30.09
N ILE A 13 -6.87 -26.46 28.75
CA ILE A 13 -6.14 -27.51 27.98
C ILE A 13 -5.04 -26.93 27.07
N VAL A 14 -5.06 -25.64 26.80
CA VAL A 14 -4.04 -24.97 25.95
C VAL A 14 -3.17 -24.10 26.84
N ALA A 15 -1.96 -24.54 27.12
CA ALA A 15 -1.01 -23.86 28.00
C ALA A 15 -0.58 -22.48 27.45
N GLY A 16 -0.40 -22.36 26.13
CA GLY A 16 0.01 -21.12 25.48
C GLY A 16 -0.30 -21.13 23.99
N ALA A 17 -0.18 -19.98 23.33
CA ALA A 17 -0.36 -19.85 21.88
C ALA A 17 0.64 -18.87 21.29
N LEU A 18 1.29 -19.25 20.20
CA LEU A 18 2.05 -18.36 19.35
C LEU A 18 1.16 -17.90 18.20
N ALA A 19 0.89 -16.60 18.14
CA ALA A 19 -0.05 -16.00 17.20
C ALA A 19 0.52 -14.72 16.56
N SER A 20 1.73 -14.85 15.99
CA SER A 20 2.43 -13.72 15.34
C SER A 20 1.61 -13.15 14.19
N SER A 21 1.45 -11.83 14.19
CA SER A 21 0.70 -11.08 13.16
C SER A 21 -0.71 -11.61 12.89
N ALA A 22 -1.31 -12.27 13.88
CA ALA A 22 -2.62 -12.90 13.70
C ALA A 22 -3.76 -11.88 13.74
N PRO A 23 -4.62 -11.81 12.71
CA PRO A 23 -5.72 -10.85 12.63
C PRO A 23 -6.91 -11.31 13.51
N VAL A 24 -6.70 -11.39 14.83
CA VAL A 24 -7.67 -11.95 15.79
C VAL A 24 -9.00 -11.19 15.87
N ARG A 25 -9.03 -9.94 15.42
CA ARG A 25 -10.24 -9.09 15.38
C ARG A 25 -10.82 -8.91 13.98
N GLN A 26 -10.32 -9.62 12.97
CA GLN A 26 -10.68 -9.37 11.55
C GLN A 26 -12.20 -9.35 11.28
N PHE A 27 -13.00 -10.13 12.01
CA PHE A 27 -14.44 -10.17 11.81
C PHE A 27 -15.21 -9.07 12.54
N ASN A 28 -14.55 -8.32 13.41
CA ASN A 28 -15.17 -7.29 14.26
C ASN A 28 -14.62 -5.88 13.99
N VAL A 29 -13.85 -5.70 12.91
CA VAL A 29 -13.17 -4.44 12.60
C VAL A 29 -13.70 -3.89 11.28
N GLN A 30 -13.89 -2.57 11.21
CA GLN A 30 -14.18 -1.88 9.97
C GLN A 30 -12.92 -1.90 9.09
N CYS A 31 -13.05 -2.30 7.83
CA CYS A 31 -11.93 -2.39 6.87
C CYS A 31 -11.18 -1.06 6.69
N ASP A 32 -11.86 0.06 6.88
CA ASP A 32 -11.29 1.40 6.76
C ASP A 32 -10.14 1.69 7.73
N LEU A 33 -10.09 1.01 8.89
CA LEU A 33 -9.02 1.22 9.87
C LEU A 33 -7.64 0.86 9.32
N PHE A 34 -7.55 -0.20 8.51
CA PHE A 34 -6.28 -0.56 7.87
C PHE A 34 -5.81 0.54 6.91
N ASN A 35 -6.70 1.05 6.07
CA ASN A 35 -6.39 2.13 5.14
C ASN A 35 -6.03 3.43 5.85
N GLN A 36 -6.64 3.72 7.01
CA GLN A 36 -6.27 4.86 7.84
C GLN A 36 -4.86 4.72 8.41
N VAL A 37 -4.47 3.52 8.86
CA VAL A 37 -3.11 3.25 9.33
C VAL A 37 -2.10 3.41 8.20
N LEU A 38 -2.36 2.84 7.01
CA LEU A 38 -1.51 3.03 5.83
C LEU A 38 -1.33 4.52 5.52
N THR A 39 -2.43 5.26 5.43
CA THR A 39 -2.39 6.70 5.17
C THR A 39 -1.57 7.45 6.23
N SER A 40 -1.68 7.05 7.49
CA SER A 40 -0.92 7.64 8.59
C SER A 40 0.58 7.42 8.43
N VAL A 41 1.02 6.22 8.02
CA VAL A 41 2.44 5.91 7.76
C VAL A 41 3.04 6.87 6.72
N TYR A 42 2.33 7.09 5.61
CA TYR A 42 2.77 8.04 4.57
C TYR A 42 2.70 9.50 5.02
N ARG A 43 1.73 9.83 5.86
CA ARG A 43 1.55 11.20 6.38
C ARG A 43 2.68 11.63 7.31
N VAL A 44 3.17 10.71 8.15
CA VAL A 44 4.22 10.99 9.13
C VAL A 44 5.63 10.66 8.65
N SER A 45 5.78 10.12 7.44
CA SER A 45 7.08 9.72 6.88
C SER A 45 8.04 10.88 6.65
N LEU A 46 7.50 12.07 6.40
CA LEU A 46 8.18 13.35 6.34
C LEU A 46 7.54 14.28 7.37
N ASP A 47 8.22 15.37 7.72
CA ASP A 47 7.71 16.36 8.69
C ASP A 47 6.42 17.07 8.25
N LYS A 48 5.97 16.84 7.03
CA LYS A 48 4.76 17.42 6.42
C LYS A 48 3.89 16.34 5.78
N PRO A 49 2.55 16.49 5.77
CA PRO A 49 1.64 15.48 5.19
C PRO A 49 1.64 15.46 3.65
N ILE A 50 2.61 16.09 3.01
CA ILE A 50 2.65 16.32 1.57
C ILE A 50 2.63 15.01 0.76
N CYS A 51 3.26 13.95 1.29
CA CYS A 51 3.33 12.65 0.64
C CYS A 51 1.94 12.01 0.50
N SER A 52 1.21 11.87 1.60
CA SER A 52 -0.15 11.30 1.59
C SER A 52 -1.12 12.14 0.75
N ASP A 53 -0.97 13.46 0.79
CA ASP A 53 -1.81 14.38 0.01
C ASP A 53 -1.52 14.27 -1.49
N ASN A 54 -0.27 14.09 -1.87
CA ASN A 54 0.13 13.86 -3.26
C ASN A 54 -0.35 12.50 -3.79
N ILE A 55 -0.22 11.43 -2.99
CA ILE A 55 -0.78 10.13 -3.35
C ILE A 55 -2.30 10.24 -3.58
N LYS A 56 -3.02 10.94 -2.70
CA LYS A 56 -4.45 11.16 -2.86
C LYS A 56 -4.79 11.90 -4.16
N LYS A 57 -3.99 12.90 -4.53
CA LYS A 57 -4.18 13.66 -5.79
C LYS A 57 -3.82 12.83 -7.03
N LEU A 58 -2.97 11.82 -6.90
CA LEU A 58 -2.53 10.98 -7.99
C LEU A 58 -3.68 10.17 -8.61
N TRP A 59 -4.59 9.65 -7.80
CA TRP A 59 -5.66 8.76 -8.25
C TRP A 59 -6.56 9.35 -9.36
N PRO A 60 -7.15 10.55 -9.19
CA PRO A 60 -7.96 11.12 -10.26
C PRO A 60 -7.11 11.48 -11.49
N VAL A 61 -5.84 11.85 -11.33
CA VAL A 61 -4.95 12.13 -12.45
C VAL A 61 -4.69 10.86 -13.26
N LEU A 62 -4.34 9.75 -12.62
CA LEU A 62 -4.14 8.47 -13.28
C LEU A 62 -5.42 7.99 -13.99
N LYS A 63 -6.56 8.09 -13.34
CA LYS A 63 -7.84 7.71 -13.94
C LYS A 63 -8.14 8.51 -15.21
N ASN A 64 -7.93 9.82 -15.17
CA ASN A 64 -8.09 10.66 -16.33
C ASN A 64 -7.06 10.36 -17.43
N PHE A 65 -5.79 10.14 -17.04
CA PHE A 65 -4.71 9.82 -17.97
C PHE A 65 -4.95 8.51 -18.72
N THR A 66 -5.45 7.49 -18.03
CA THR A 66 -5.76 6.17 -18.62
C THR A 66 -7.09 6.12 -19.39
N SER A 67 -7.89 7.17 -19.34
CA SER A 67 -9.17 7.23 -20.07
C SER A 67 -9.01 7.32 -21.59
N ASN A 68 -7.84 7.70 -22.10
CA ASN A 68 -7.55 7.82 -23.52
C ASN A 68 -6.41 6.88 -23.97
N ASP A 69 -6.36 6.62 -25.30
CA ASP A 69 -5.41 5.67 -25.89
C ASP A 69 -3.95 6.13 -25.75
N ALA A 70 -3.70 7.43 -25.82
CA ALA A 70 -2.34 7.97 -25.71
C ALA A 70 -1.76 7.73 -24.31
N GLY A 71 -2.57 7.95 -23.27
CA GLY A 71 -2.16 7.69 -21.88
C GLY A 71 -1.91 6.20 -21.62
N ARG A 72 -2.78 5.32 -22.12
CA ARG A 72 -2.58 3.86 -22.00
C ARG A 72 -1.32 3.40 -22.74
N LYS A 73 -1.12 3.91 -23.97
CA LYS A 73 0.08 3.61 -24.74
C LYS A 73 1.35 4.05 -23.99
N PHE A 74 1.36 5.27 -23.45
CA PHE A 74 2.48 5.78 -22.66
C PHE A 74 2.81 4.85 -21.48
N LEU A 75 1.80 4.41 -20.71
CA LEU A 75 2.02 3.49 -19.59
C LEU A 75 2.58 2.14 -20.05
N ASN A 76 2.09 1.58 -21.14
CA ASN A 76 2.61 0.33 -21.71
C ASN A 76 4.08 0.46 -22.13
N ASP A 77 4.44 1.58 -22.76
CA ASP A 77 5.79 1.81 -23.24
C ASP A 77 6.78 2.01 -22.07
N GLU A 78 6.37 2.72 -21.00
CA GLU A 78 7.22 3.02 -19.84
C GLU A 78 7.33 1.84 -18.87
N TYR A 79 6.21 1.20 -18.51
CA TYR A 79 6.17 0.18 -17.46
C TYR A 79 6.28 -1.26 -17.95
N LYS A 80 6.18 -1.48 -19.26
CA LYS A 80 6.33 -2.81 -19.89
C LYS A 80 5.51 -3.89 -19.19
N PHE A 81 4.22 -3.64 -19.00
CA PHE A 81 3.32 -4.57 -18.33
C PHE A 81 3.32 -5.95 -19.01
N CYS A 82 3.21 -7.01 -18.21
CA CYS A 82 3.06 -8.39 -18.72
C CYS A 82 1.80 -8.55 -19.59
N THR A 83 0.72 -7.83 -19.24
CA THR A 83 -0.50 -7.71 -20.05
C THR A 83 -0.69 -6.25 -20.40
N ALA A 84 -0.81 -5.96 -21.69
CA ALA A 84 -0.95 -4.60 -22.15
C ALA A 84 -2.23 -3.94 -21.58
N PHE A 85 -2.11 -2.70 -21.18
CA PHE A 85 -3.19 -1.84 -20.71
C PHE A 85 -3.96 -1.32 -21.94
N ASN A 86 -5.06 -1.97 -22.30
CA ASN A 86 -5.76 -1.70 -23.56
C ASN A 86 -7.13 -1.05 -23.39
N LYS A 87 -7.75 -1.23 -22.22
CA LYS A 87 -9.13 -0.80 -21.94
C LYS A 87 -9.16 0.10 -20.71
N THR A 88 -10.20 0.90 -20.60
CA THR A 88 -10.42 1.77 -19.43
C THR A 88 -10.63 0.93 -18.15
N GLU A 89 -11.24 -0.25 -18.27
CA GLU A 89 -11.48 -1.18 -17.16
C GLU A 89 -10.18 -1.77 -16.58
N ASP A 90 -9.10 -1.78 -17.35
CA ASP A 90 -7.78 -2.23 -16.86
C ASP A 90 -7.23 -1.29 -15.77
N PHE A 91 -7.82 -0.08 -15.65
CA PHE A 91 -7.48 0.87 -14.59
C PHE A 91 -7.72 0.30 -13.19
N ASP A 92 -8.80 -0.42 -12.97
CA ASP A 92 -9.13 -0.95 -11.66
C ASP A 92 -8.08 -1.98 -11.20
N THR A 93 -7.63 -2.85 -12.13
CA THR A 93 -6.54 -3.80 -11.86
C THR A 93 -5.22 -3.07 -11.57
N PHE A 94 -4.92 -2.01 -12.31
CA PHE A 94 -3.72 -1.21 -12.09
C PHE A 94 -3.79 -0.42 -10.77
N TYR A 95 -4.96 0.10 -10.44
CA TYR A 95 -5.21 0.75 -9.16
C TYR A 95 -4.97 -0.19 -7.99
N ASP A 96 -5.55 -1.39 -8.02
CA ASP A 96 -5.38 -2.41 -6.98
C ASP A 96 -3.90 -2.80 -6.83
N TYR A 97 -3.19 -2.97 -7.93
CA TYR A 97 -1.75 -3.20 -7.90
C TYR A 97 -0.98 -2.08 -7.19
N LEU A 98 -1.29 -0.82 -7.48
CA LEU A 98 -0.64 0.31 -6.82
C LEU A 98 -0.99 0.39 -5.33
N VAL A 99 -2.23 0.09 -4.96
CA VAL A 99 -2.64 0.01 -3.54
C VAL A 99 -1.84 -1.07 -2.82
N ASP A 100 -1.64 -2.23 -3.42
CA ASP A 100 -0.81 -3.30 -2.88
C ASP A 100 0.66 -2.88 -2.75
N VAL A 101 1.22 -2.17 -3.73
CA VAL A 101 2.57 -1.62 -3.64
C VAL A 101 2.71 -0.68 -2.45
N PHE A 102 1.77 0.24 -2.25
CA PHE A 102 1.78 1.14 -1.09
C PHE A 102 1.63 0.37 0.23
N GLY A 103 0.74 -0.63 0.27
CA GLY A 103 0.59 -1.51 1.43
C GLY A 103 1.86 -2.25 1.78
N ASN A 104 2.52 -2.83 0.78
CA ASN A 104 3.76 -3.59 0.94
C ASN A 104 4.94 -2.71 1.38
N LEU A 105 5.09 -1.51 0.82
CA LEU A 105 6.09 -0.54 1.26
C LEU A 105 5.90 -0.15 2.73
N ALA A 106 4.65 0.12 3.15
CA ALA A 106 4.35 0.45 4.53
C ALA A 106 4.60 -0.73 5.48
N MET A 107 4.29 -1.96 5.06
CA MET A 107 4.53 -3.17 5.83
C MET A 107 6.03 -3.45 6.03
N ALA A 108 6.85 -3.14 5.03
CA ALA A 108 8.30 -3.33 5.07
C ALA A 108 9.07 -2.06 5.50
N ASN A 109 8.42 -1.08 6.12
CA ASN A 109 9.03 0.19 6.51
C ASN A 109 9.90 0.06 7.76
N TYR A 110 10.97 -0.74 7.67
CA TYR A 110 11.91 -0.98 8.75
C TYR A 110 13.03 0.09 8.79
N PRO A 111 13.66 0.32 9.95
CA PRO A 111 14.80 1.25 10.08
C PRO A 111 16.11 0.69 9.53
N TYR A 112 16.09 -0.44 8.87
CA TYR A 112 17.22 -1.13 8.25
C TYR A 112 16.79 -1.73 6.92
N GLU A 113 17.77 -2.04 6.07
CA GLU A 113 17.53 -2.70 4.79
C GLU A 113 16.82 -4.04 4.98
N ALA A 114 15.85 -4.33 4.16
CA ALA A 114 15.08 -5.56 4.21
C ALA A 114 14.98 -6.19 2.81
N ASN A 115 14.96 -7.52 2.78
CA ASN A 115 14.77 -8.29 1.54
C ASN A 115 13.60 -9.26 1.74
N PHE A 116 12.42 -8.70 2.04
CA PHE A 116 11.22 -9.50 2.31
C PHE A 116 10.41 -9.78 1.04
N LEU A 117 10.01 -8.75 0.32
CA LEU A 117 9.28 -8.86 -0.97
C LEU A 117 10.20 -8.53 -2.14
N ALA A 118 11.09 -7.59 -1.92
CA ALA A 118 12.14 -7.16 -2.81
C ALA A 118 13.24 -6.52 -1.96
N PRO A 119 14.46 -6.31 -2.50
CA PRO A 119 15.46 -5.51 -1.81
C PRO A 119 14.94 -4.08 -1.62
N LEU A 120 14.77 -3.68 -0.36
CA LEU A 120 14.29 -2.36 0.04
C LEU A 120 15.31 -1.68 0.94
N PRO A 121 15.54 -0.37 0.78
CA PRO A 121 16.38 0.41 1.67
C PRO A 121 15.76 0.53 3.06
N SER A 122 16.51 1.05 4.03
CA SER A 122 15.96 1.50 5.30
C SER A 122 14.91 2.59 5.07
N TYR A 123 13.81 2.55 5.82
CA TYR A 123 12.70 3.51 5.71
C TYR A 123 12.17 3.71 4.27
N PRO A 124 11.78 2.65 3.54
CA PRO A 124 11.44 2.75 2.13
C PRO A 124 10.28 3.72 1.85
N VAL A 125 9.34 3.91 2.79
CA VAL A 125 8.28 4.91 2.66
C VAL A 125 8.87 6.32 2.66
N ARG A 126 9.88 6.60 3.48
CA ARG A 126 10.56 7.90 3.53
C ARG A 126 11.31 8.18 2.23
N GLU A 127 12.00 7.19 1.70
CA GLU A 127 12.68 7.28 0.40
C GLU A 127 11.70 7.56 -0.73
N PHE A 128 10.61 6.82 -0.81
CA PHE A 128 9.53 7.05 -1.78
C PHE A 128 8.94 8.46 -1.63
N CYS A 129 8.59 8.86 -0.42
CA CYS A 129 8.01 10.18 -0.15
C CYS A 129 8.97 11.32 -0.48
N GLY A 130 10.28 11.09 -0.33
CA GLY A 130 11.32 12.04 -0.74
C GLY A 130 11.27 12.38 -2.23
N GLN A 131 10.87 11.43 -3.08
CA GLN A 131 10.75 11.66 -4.52
C GLN A 131 9.51 12.48 -4.91
N ILE A 132 8.47 12.44 -4.11
CA ILE A 132 7.18 13.12 -4.38
C ILE A 132 6.88 14.24 -3.38
N ASN A 133 7.89 14.83 -2.76
CA ASN A 133 7.74 15.86 -1.73
C ASN A 133 7.46 17.28 -2.27
N ARG A 134 7.30 17.44 -3.59
CA ARG A 134 6.98 18.72 -4.22
C ARG A 134 5.46 18.86 -4.33
N GLU A 135 4.97 20.09 -4.12
CA GLU A 135 3.55 20.37 -4.41
C GLU A 135 3.26 20.15 -5.90
N PHE A 136 2.23 19.36 -6.19
CA PHE A 136 1.71 19.29 -7.56
C PHE A 136 1.02 20.61 -7.87
N THR A 137 1.71 21.49 -8.59
CA THR A 137 1.09 22.67 -9.19
C THR A 137 0.23 22.23 -10.38
N LYS A 138 -1.05 22.61 -10.36
CA LYS A 138 -1.90 22.45 -11.54
C LYS A 138 -1.33 23.32 -12.66
N HIS A 139 -0.85 22.68 -13.71
CA HIS A 139 -0.59 23.34 -15.00
C HIS A 139 -1.83 23.20 -15.88
#